data_7f8d91389d63d6c01491d76e4e17ff9e
#
_entry.id   7f8d91389d63d6c01491d76e4e17ff9e
#
_cell.length_a   1.000
_cell.length_b   1.000
_cell.length_c   1.000
_cell.angle_alpha   90.00
_cell.angle_beta   90.00
_cell.angle_gamma   90.00
#
_symmetry.space_group_name_H-M   'P 1'
#
loop_
_entity.id
_entity.type
_entity.pdbx_description
1 polymer ?
#
loop_
_entity_poly.entity_id
_entity_poly.type
_entity_poly.pdbx_seq_one_letter_code
_entity_poly.pdbx_strand_id
1 'polypeptide(L)'
;IPEIAKERIRRAGRKIKEESQLTTQDLDTGFRVFRIDSGNYKNVTMQPNEYDQQMLDLFVDNIKADRTDLDLLFGAMLAWGVQLSLPMTTEEVDGCKIYAVDGNGLVACFAENISENVVQTMAAKQPLRVLFRDSCFDEDKTKINIFERFKQQLDWDEKEAIQNIRVV
;
A
#
# COMPACT_ATOMS: atom_id res chain seq x y z
N ILE A 1 9.57 -20.68 17.71
CA ILE A 1 10.05 -21.24 16.42
C ILE A 1 10.28 -20.14 15.38
N PRO A 2 9.38 -19.16 15.11
CA PRO A 2 9.63 -18.12 14.10
C PRO A 2 10.88 -17.28 14.38
N GLU A 3 11.16 -16.91 15.62
CA GLU A 3 12.34 -16.12 15.98
C GLU A 3 13.66 -16.86 15.74
N ILE A 4 13.69 -18.17 16.00
CA ILE A 4 14.86 -19.00 15.68
C ILE A 4 15.10 -19.06 14.18
N ALA A 5 14.04 -19.18 13.37
CA ALA A 5 14.14 -19.19 11.91
C ALA A 5 14.67 -17.86 11.38
N LYS A 6 14.12 -16.73 11.86
CA LYS A 6 14.59 -15.37 11.50
C LYS A 6 16.09 -15.19 11.82
N GLU A 7 16.51 -15.62 12.99
CA GLU A 7 17.92 -15.48 13.40
C GLU A 7 18.85 -16.38 12.59
N ARG A 8 18.43 -17.59 12.25
CA ARG A 8 19.20 -18.48 11.37
C ARG A 8 19.39 -17.87 9.98
N ILE A 9 18.35 -17.28 9.38
CA ILE A 9 18.43 -16.61 8.07
C ILE A 9 19.41 -15.42 8.17
N ARG A 10 19.30 -14.58 9.20
CA ARG A 10 20.22 -13.44 9.41
C ARG A 10 21.68 -13.88 9.56
N ARG A 11 21.92 -14.95 10.33
CA ARG A 11 23.28 -15.49 10.49
C ARG A 11 23.84 -16.06 9.21
N ALA A 12 23.03 -16.78 8.43
CA ALA A 12 23.42 -17.31 7.15
C ALA A 12 23.78 -16.19 6.17
N GLY A 13 22.95 -15.13 6.06
CA GLY A 13 23.23 -13.98 5.22
C GLY A 13 24.51 -13.24 5.60
N ARG A 14 24.77 -13.03 6.90
CA ARG A 14 26.05 -12.44 7.38
C ARG A 14 27.25 -13.31 7.00
N LYS A 15 27.17 -14.61 7.26
CA LYS A 15 28.24 -15.54 6.95
C LYS A 15 28.60 -15.54 5.46
N ILE A 16 27.60 -15.56 4.58
CA ILE A 16 27.82 -15.49 3.14
C ILE A 16 28.53 -14.18 2.73
N LYS A 17 28.10 -13.05 3.31
CA LYS A 17 28.75 -11.74 3.04
C LYS A 17 30.20 -11.69 3.53
N GLU A 18 30.50 -12.30 4.68
CA GLU A 18 31.83 -12.36 5.26
C GLU A 18 32.77 -13.28 4.46
N GLU A 19 32.28 -14.44 4.02
CA GLU A 19 33.08 -15.44 3.28
C GLU A 19 33.34 -15.06 1.82
N SER A 20 32.53 -14.20 1.22
CA SER A 20 32.55 -13.90 -0.21
C SER A 20 32.47 -12.39 -0.50
N GLN A 21 33.17 -11.55 0.24
CA GLN A 21 33.06 -10.09 0.21
C GLN A 21 33.15 -9.48 -1.19
N LEU A 22 33.95 -10.04 -2.08
CA LEU A 22 34.16 -9.51 -3.45
C LEU A 22 32.95 -9.72 -4.37
N THR A 23 32.16 -10.77 -4.14
CA THR A 23 31.04 -11.16 -5.00
C THR A 23 29.67 -10.87 -4.39
N THR A 24 29.63 -10.43 -3.12
CA THR A 24 28.38 -10.26 -2.35
C THR A 24 28.14 -8.84 -1.85
N GLN A 25 28.85 -7.84 -2.42
CA GLN A 25 28.72 -6.43 -2.01
C GLN A 25 27.27 -5.96 -2.15
N ASP A 26 26.60 -6.31 -3.25
CA ASP A 26 25.22 -5.93 -3.57
C ASP A 26 24.20 -7.02 -3.25
N LEU A 27 24.62 -8.10 -2.55
CA LEU A 27 23.72 -9.19 -2.22
C LEU A 27 22.66 -8.73 -1.21
N ASP A 28 21.40 -8.71 -1.63
CA ASP A 28 20.28 -8.51 -0.73
C ASP A 28 20.07 -9.76 0.14
N THR A 29 20.28 -9.60 1.44
CA THR A 29 20.02 -10.62 2.47
C THR A 29 18.76 -10.30 3.30
N GLY A 30 17.99 -9.31 2.87
CA GLY A 30 16.72 -8.96 3.47
C GLY A 30 15.67 -10.06 3.27
N PHE A 31 14.70 -10.11 4.17
CA PHE A 31 13.53 -10.97 4.02
C PHE A 31 12.33 -10.36 4.72
N ARG A 32 11.15 -10.70 4.26
CA ARG A 32 9.88 -10.32 4.88
C ARG A 32 9.28 -11.51 5.60
N VAL A 33 8.60 -11.23 6.70
CA VAL A 33 7.90 -12.25 7.48
C VAL A 33 6.43 -11.89 7.52
N PHE A 34 5.61 -12.78 7.01
CA PHE A 34 4.16 -12.63 7.02
C PHE A 34 3.54 -13.64 7.99
N ARG A 35 2.45 -13.23 8.59
CA ARG A 35 1.57 -14.09 9.36
C ARG A 35 0.19 -14.08 8.71
N ILE A 36 -0.38 -15.24 8.52
CA ILE A 36 -1.77 -15.35 8.06
C ILE A 36 -2.69 -14.89 9.20
N ASP A 37 -3.57 -13.96 8.91
CA ASP A 37 -4.56 -13.43 9.82
C ASP A 37 -5.90 -13.27 9.09
N SER A 38 -6.92 -12.75 9.78
CA SER A 38 -8.19 -12.39 9.17
C SER A 38 -8.02 -11.24 8.16
N GLY A 39 -8.94 -11.10 7.21
CA GLY A 39 -8.93 -10.01 6.23
C GLY A 39 -8.90 -8.62 6.87
N ASN A 40 -8.47 -7.62 6.11
CA ASN A 40 -8.28 -6.25 6.58
C ASN A 40 -9.58 -5.50 6.87
N TYR A 41 -10.69 -5.98 6.31
CA TYR A 41 -11.97 -5.30 6.37
C TYR A 41 -12.88 -5.89 7.44
N LYS A 42 -13.75 -5.04 8.00
CA LYS A 42 -14.85 -5.46 8.87
C LYS A 42 -15.82 -6.33 8.06
N ASN A 43 -16.42 -7.31 8.72
CA ASN A 43 -17.46 -8.10 8.07
C ASN A 43 -18.77 -7.29 8.04
N VAL A 44 -19.18 -6.86 6.86
CA VAL A 44 -20.40 -6.07 6.63
C VAL A 44 -21.57 -6.91 6.11
N THR A 45 -21.50 -8.24 6.21
CA THR A 45 -22.62 -9.14 5.85
C THR A 45 -23.70 -9.04 6.93
N MET A 46 -24.58 -8.06 6.81
CA MET A 46 -25.82 -7.94 7.57
C MET A 46 -27.02 -8.18 6.64
N GLN A 47 -28.13 -8.62 7.24
CA GLN A 47 -29.39 -8.73 6.48
C GLN A 47 -29.96 -7.33 6.18
N PRO A 48 -30.66 -7.11 5.06
CA PRO A 48 -31.16 -5.79 4.67
C PRO A 48 -32.03 -5.07 5.72
N ASN A 49 -32.66 -5.83 6.60
CA ASN A 49 -33.50 -5.31 7.69
C ASN A 49 -32.74 -4.94 8.96
N GLU A 50 -31.43 -5.16 8.98
CA GLU A 50 -30.54 -4.84 10.12
C GLU A 50 -29.77 -3.52 9.91
N TYR A 51 -29.96 -2.86 8.77
CA TYR A 51 -29.33 -1.57 8.48
C TYR A 51 -30.10 -0.42 9.14
N ASP A 52 -29.43 0.32 10.01
CA ASP A 52 -29.88 1.62 10.53
C ASP A 52 -29.02 2.74 9.92
N GLN A 53 -29.61 3.95 9.79
CA GLN A 53 -28.91 5.13 9.24
C GLN A 53 -27.60 5.42 9.99
N GLN A 54 -27.55 5.20 11.32
CA GLN A 54 -26.36 5.37 12.14
C GLN A 54 -25.26 4.33 11.84
N MET A 55 -25.64 3.17 11.31
CA MET A 55 -24.68 2.14 10.90
C MET A 55 -24.03 2.47 9.56
N LEU A 56 -24.67 3.24 8.68
CA LEU A 56 -24.08 3.68 7.42
C LEU A 56 -22.83 4.52 7.66
N ASP A 57 -22.83 5.36 8.69
CA ASP A 57 -21.64 6.15 9.07
C ASP A 57 -20.50 5.27 9.61
N LEU A 58 -20.80 4.11 10.19
CA LEU A 58 -19.79 3.13 10.62
C LEU A 58 -19.16 2.36 9.46
N PHE A 59 -19.77 2.36 8.28
CA PHE A 59 -19.22 1.71 7.08
C PHE A 59 -18.31 2.61 6.25
N VAL A 60 -18.26 3.90 6.54
CA VAL A 60 -17.35 4.85 5.90
C VAL A 60 -15.89 4.44 6.15
N ASP A 61 -15.58 3.89 7.34
CA ASP A 61 -14.30 3.24 7.61
C ASP A 61 -14.50 1.72 7.84
N ASN A 62 -14.46 0.96 6.77
CA ASN A 62 -14.63 -0.49 6.78
C ASN A 62 -13.35 -1.24 7.18
N ILE A 63 -12.23 -0.54 7.40
CA ILE A 63 -10.96 -1.13 7.81
C ILE A 63 -11.01 -1.45 9.30
N LYS A 64 -10.41 -2.58 9.69
CA LYS A 64 -10.27 -2.94 11.10
C LYS A 64 -9.27 -2.03 11.78
N ALA A 65 -9.55 -1.60 13.02
CA ALA A 65 -8.73 -0.66 13.77
C ALA A 65 -7.32 -1.17 14.12
N ASP A 66 -7.10 -2.48 14.07
CA ASP A 66 -5.81 -3.11 14.34
C ASP A 66 -4.94 -3.30 13.08
N ARG A 67 -5.38 -2.79 11.93
CA ARG A 67 -4.66 -2.88 10.66
C ARG A 67 -3.74 -1.69 10.46
N THR A 68 -2.55 -1.98 9.93
CA THR A 68 -1.53 -0.99 9.59
C THR A 68 -1.54 -0.69 8.09
N ASP A 69 -0.89 0.40 7.68
CA ASP A 69 -0.69 0.73 6.27
C ASP A 69 -0.08 -0.43 5.48
N LEU A 70 0.86 -1.15 6.10
CA LEU A 70 1.51 -2.30 5.45
C LEU A 70 0.55 -3.48 5.26
N ASP A 71 -0.40 -3.69 6.17
CA ASP A 71 -1.43 -4.72 5.99
C ASP A 71 -2.32 -4.40 4.79
N LEU A 72 -2.69 -3.13 4.60
CA LEU A 72 -3.46 -2.66 3.45
C LEU A 72 -2.65 -2.79 2.16
N LEU A 73 -1.40 -2.34 2.17
CA LEU A 73 -0.51 -2.41 1.02
C LEU A 73 -0.30 -3.85 0.55
N PHE A 74 0.09 -4.74 1.45
CA PHE A 74 0.30 -6.15 1.10
C PHE A 74 -1.01 -6.87 0.72
N GLY A 75 -2.12 -6.51 1.34
CA GLY A 75 -3.45 -7.00 0.93
C GLY A 75 -3.79 -6.61 -0.50
N ALA A 76 -3.55 -5.35 -0.88
CA ALA A 76 -3.76 -4.87 -2.25
C ALA A 76 -2.78 -5.50 -3.24
N MET A 77 -1.50 -5.66 -2.87
CA MET A 77 -0.52 -6.37 -3.70
C MET A 77 -0.96 -7.80 -4.00
N LEU A 78 -1.46 -8.53 -3.01
CA LEU A 78 -2.02 -9.87 -3.21
C LEU A 78 -3.23 -9.86 -4.16
N ALA A 79 -4.15 -8.92 -3.97
CA ALA A 79 -5.35 -8.80 -4.81
C ALA A 79 -5.03 -8.44 -6.27
N TRP A 80 -3.92 -7.73 -6.51
CA TRP A 80 -3.43 -7.37 -7.84
C TRP A 80 -2.44 -8.37 -8.44
N GLY A 81 -2.06 -9.42 -7.70
CA GLY A 81 -1.05 -10.39 -8.13
C GLY A 81 0.36 -9.81 -8.19
N VAL A 82 0.64 -8.75 -7.41
CA VAL A 82 1.97 -8.15 -7.28
C VAL A 82 2.80 -8.98 -6.32
N GLN A 83 4.03 -9.29 -6.70
CA GLN A 83 4.92 -10.12 -5.88
C GLN A 83 5.28 -9.40 -4.56
N LEU A 84 5.10 -10.09 -3.44
CA LEU A 84 5.37 -9.54 -2.11
C LEU A 84 6.87 -9.36 -1.80
N SER A 85 7.75 -9.92 -2.60
CA SER A 85 9.21 -9.82 -2.46
C SER A 85 9.82 -8.60 -3.15
N LEU A 86 9.07 -7.87 -3.96
CA LEU A 86 9.56 -6.69 -4.67
C LEU A 86 10.13 -5.63 -3.72
N PRO A 87 11.19 -4.92 -4.12
CA PRO A 87 11.77 -3.86 -3.30
C PRO A 87 10.72 -2.78 -3.00
N MET A 88 10.79 -2.22 -1.81
CA MET A 88 9.87 -1.18 -1.37
C MET A 88 10.64 -0.07 -0.70
N THR A 89 10.34 1.16 -1.04
CA THR A 89 10.82 2.36 -0.39
C THR A 89 9.68 3.12 0.26
N THR A 90 9.99 3.86 1.32
CA THR A 90 9.03 4.72 2.00
C THR A 90 9.65 6.10 2.11
N GLU A 91 8.90 7.13 1.74
CA GLU A 91 9.26 8.53 1.95
C GLU A 91 8.14 9.25 2.69
N GLU A 92 8.47 10.36 3.32
CA GLU A 92 7.51 11.18 4.04
C GLU A 92 7.42 12.57 3.37
N VAL A 93 6.21 12.97 3.02
CA VAL A 93 5.89 14.25 2.40
C VAL A 93 4.71 14.86 3.15
N ASP A 94 4.86 16.06 3.66
CA ASP A 94 3.84 16.78 4.45
C ASP A 94 3.26 15.94 5.60
N GLY A 95 4.11 15.10 6.25
CA GLY A 95 3.70 14.20 7.32
C GLY A 95 2.98 12.93 6.84
N CYS A 96 2.79 12.75 5.54
CA CYS A 96 2.17 11.58 4.94
C CYS A 96 3.23 10.60 4.44
N LYS A 97 3.07 9.31 4.74
CA LYS A 97 3.95 8.25 4.23
C LYS A 97 3.50 7.82 2.84
N ILE A 98 4.43 7.87 1.90
CA ILE A 98 4.27 7.37 0.55
C ILE A 98 5.09 6.09 0.41
N TYR A 99 4.45 5.01 0.04
CA TYR A 99 5.06 3.71 -0.21
C TYR A 99 5.22 3.50 -1.72
N ALA A 100 6.43 3.19 -2.17
CA ALA A 100 6.69 2.86 -3.56
C ALA A 100 7.25 1.43 -3.65
N VAL A 101 6.59 0.58 -4.41
CA VAL A 101 6.95 -0.81 -4.64
C VAL A 101 7.49 -0.95 -6.06
N ASP A 102 8.64 -1.60 -6.20
CA ASP A 102 9.35 -1.78 -7.47
C ASP A 102 9.60 -0.46 -8.21
N GLY A 103 10.04 0.54 -7.44
CA GLY A 103 10.22 1.90 -7.94
C GLY A 103 8.91 2.63 -8.24
N ASN A 104 8.28 2.30 -9.36
CA ASN A 104 7.01 2.88 -9.80
C ASN A 104 5.91 1.86 -10.09
N GLY A 105 6.13 0.59 -9.82
CA GLY A 105 5.14 -0.46 -10.09
C GLY A 105 3.82 -0.24 -9.32
N LEU A 106 3.92 0.19 -8.07
CA LEU A 106 2.78 0.57 -7.24
C LEU A 106 3.20 1.69 -6.28
N VAL A 107 2.45 2.77 -6.25
CA VAL A 107 2.64 3.86 -5.27
C VAL A 107 1.38 3.98 -4.42
N ALA A 108 1.54 4.02 -3.10
CA ALA A 108 0.43 4.04 -2.15
C ALA A 108 0.59 5.12 -1.09
N CYS A 109 -0.53 5.70 -0.65
CA CYS A 109 -0.61 6.57 0.52
C CYS A 109 -1.91 6.26 1.28
N PHE A 110 -1.81 6.11 2.60
CA PHE A 110 -2.94 5.76 3.47
C PHE A 110 -3.21 6.82 4.56
N ALA A 111 -2.52 7.97 4.48
CA ALA A 111 -2.71 9.07 5.41
C ALA A 111 -4.09 9.71 5.23
N GLU A 112 -4.65 10.22 6.30
CA GLU A 112 -5.87 11.03 6.25
C GLU A 112 -5.55 12.41 5.66
N ASN A 113 -6.47 12.96 4.85
CA ASN A 113 -6.38 14.32 4.32
C ASN A 113 -5.07 14.62 3.58
N ILE A 114 -4.81 13.91 2.50
CA ILE A 114 -3.59 14.10 1.71
C ILE A 114 -3.55 15.46 1.01
N SER A 115 -2.39 16.11 1.09
CA SER A 115 -2.15 17.40 0.44
C SER A 115 -1.96 17.24 -1.09
N GLU A 116 -2.13 18.36 -1.79
CA GLU A 116 -1.82 18.44 -3.23
C GLU A 116 -0.37 18.06 -3.54
N ASN A 117 0.57 18.43 -2.67
CA ASN A 117 1.99 18.13 -2.80
C ASN A 117 2.26 16.61 -2.72
N VAL A 118 1.55 15.89 -1.84
CA VAL A 118 1.60 14.43 -1.77
C VAL A 118 1.17 13.81 -3.09
N VAL A 119 0.05 14.27 -3.65
CA VAL A 119 -0.48 13.79 -4.94
C VAL A 119 0.51 14.05 -6.08
N GLN A 120 1.10 15.25 -6.14
CA GLN A 120 2.11 15.61 -7.13
C GLN A 120 3.36 14.74 -7.01
N THR A 121 3.84 14.52 -5.77
CA THR A 121 5.01 13.66 -5.51
C THR A 121 4.75 12.22 -5.94
N MET A 122 3.56 11.69 -5.65
CA MET A 122 3.17 10.35 -6.09
C MET A 122 3.12 10.27 -7.63
N ALA A 123 2.51 11.24 -8.29
CA ALA A 123 2.37 11.25 -9.74
C ALA A 123 3.71 11.48 -10.46
N ALA A 124 4.64 12.26 -9.87
CA ALA A 124 5.99 12.47 -10.39
C ALA A 124 6.81 11.17 -10.47
N LYS A 125 6.46 10.14 -9.69
CA LYS A 125 7.06 8.80 -9.79
C LYS A 125 6.61 8.01 -11.02
N GLN A 126 5.63 8.52 -11.77
CA GLN A 126 5.01 7.86 -12.92
C GLN A 126 4.55 6.42 -12.60
N PRO A 127 3.71 6.24 -11.58
CA PRO A 127 3.32 4.92 -11.13
C PRO A 127 2.49 4.18 -12.18
N LEU A 128 2.66 2.85 -12.24
CA LEU A 128 1.78 1.99 -13.03
C LEU A 128 0.46 1.74 -12.32
N ARG A 129 0.44 1.82 -10.99
CA ARG A 129 -0.75 1.67 -10.15
C ARG A 129 -0.68 2.58 -8.94
N VAL A 130 -1.82 3.09 -8.53
CA VAL A 130 -1.94 3.98 -7.36
C VAL A 130 -2.96 3.42 -6.39
N LEU A 131 -2.65 3.50 -5.10
CA LEU A 131 -3.50 3.00 -4.03
C LEU A 131 -3.68 4.06 -2.96
N PHE A 132 -4.94 4.34 -2.64
CA PHE A 132 -5.34 5.22 -1.56
C PHE A 132 -6.23 4.50 -0.55
N ARG A 133 -6.33 5.06 0.65
CA ARG A 133 -7.40 4.74 1.59
C ARG A 133 -8.56 5.72 1.37
N ASP A 134 -9.79 5.30 1.59
CA ASP A 134 -10.97 6.17 1.39
C ASP A 134 -10.92 7.41 2.28
N SER A 135 -10.46 7.26 3.53
CA SER A 135 -10.25 8.38 4.47
C SER A 135 -9.12 9.37 4.08
N CYS A 136 -8.39 9.12 2.97
CA CYS A 136 -7.46 10.12 2.42
C CYS A 136 -8.19 11.34 1.88
N PHE A 137 -9.49 11.25 1.66
CA PHE A 137 -10.30 12.26 0.98
C PHE A 137 -11.40 12.78 1.91
N ASP A 138 -11.40 14.09 2.19
CA ASP A 138 -12.45 14.73 2.99
C ASP A 138 -13.79 14.77 2.28
N GLU A 139 -13.77 14.92 0.95
CA GLU A 139 -14.95 15.07 0.11
C GLU A 139 -14.79 14.30 -1.20
N ASP A 140 -15.91 13.86 -1.79
CA ASP A 140 -15.92 13.24 -3.11
C ASP A 140 -15.31 14.11 -4.21
N LYS A 141 -15.41 15.44 -4.09
CA LYS A 141 -14.76 16.38 -5.02
C LYS A 141 -13.24 16.26 -5.00
N THR A 142 -12.65 16.06 -3.82
CA THR A 142 -11.21 15.86 -3.66
C THR A 142 -10.77 14.56 -4.35
N LYS A 143 -11.54 13.51 -4.19
CA LYS A 143 -11.32 12.21 -4.86
C LYS A 143 -11.34 12.37 -6.39
N ILE A 144 -12.36 13.04 -6.95
CA ILE A 144 -12.49 13.29 -8.39
C ILE A 144 -11.31 14.14 -8.89
N ASN A 145 -10.93 15.19 -8.19
CA ASN A 145 -9.82 16.05 -8.59
C ASN A 145 -8.49 15.31 -8.62
N ILE A 146 -8.24 14.44 -7.64
CA ILE A 146 -7.02 13.61 -7.58
C ILE A 146 -7.01 12.61 -8.73
N PHE A 147 -8.14 11.96 -9.00
CA PHE A 147 -8.29 11.05 -10.12
C PHE A 147 -7.97 11.73 -11.47
N GLU A 148 -8.56 12.92 -11.72
CA GLU A 148 -8.31 13.70 -12.94
C GLU A 148 -6.83 14.16 -13.02
N ARG A 149 -6.19 14.49 -11.91
CA ARG A 149 -4.77 14.84 -11.90
C ARG A 149 -3.87 13.68 -12.31
N PHE A 150 -4.08 12.49 -11.74
CA PHE A 150 -3.31 11.32 -12.16
C PHE A 150 -3.53 11.01 -13.62
N LYS A 151 -4.77 11.07 -14.09
CA LYS A 151 -5.12 10.89 -15.49
C LYS A 151 -4.35 11.85 -16.42
N GLN A 152 -4.33 13.15 -16.09
CA GLN A 152 -3.61 14.16 -16.85
C GLN A 152 -2.10 14.02 -16.80
N GLN A 153 -1.53 13.76 -15.63
CA GLN A 153 -0.07 13.69 -15.45
C GLN A 153 0.54 12.42 -16.00
N LEU A 154 -0.21 11.33 -16.03
CA LEU A 154 0.25 10.03 -16.51
C LEU A 154 -0.23 9.71 -17.93
N ASP A 155 -0.97 10.64 -18.54
CA ASP A 155 -1.55 10.47 -19.88
C ASP A 155 -2.43 9.19 -19.99
N TRP A 156 -3.14 8.87 -18.90
CA TRP A 156 -4.05 7.74 -18.87
C TRP A 156 -5.40 8.08 -19.48
N ASP A 157 -5.95 7.16 -20.25
CA ASP A 157 -7.36 7.23 -20.59
C ASP A 157 -8.25 6.93 -19.37
N GLU A 158 -9.55 7.16 -19.49
CA GLU A 158 -10.50 6.95 -18.39
C GLU A 158 -10.53 5.50 -17.92
N LYS A 159 -10.39 4.56 -18.84
CA LYS A 159 -10.41 3.13 -18.57
C LYS A 159 -9.13 2.70 -17.81
N GLU A 160 -7.98 3.20 -18.24
CA GLU A 160 -6.70 2.97 -17.59
C GLU A 160 -6.69 3.56 -16.16
N ALA A 161 -7.18 4.78 -16.00
CA ALA A 161 -7.26 5.41 -14.70
C ALA A 161 -8.16 4.61 -13.73
N ILE A 162 -9.33 4.14 -14.16
CA ILE A 162 -10.23 3.31 -13.35
C ILE A 162 -9.58 1.96 -12.96
N GLN A 163 -8.75 1.38 -13.84
CA GLN A 163 -8.08 0.12 -13.57
C GLN A 163 -6.87 0.27 -12.64
N ASN A 164 -6.15 1.38 -12.77
CA ASN A 164 -4.86 1.60 -12.14
C ASN A 164 -4.93 2.40 -10.84
N ILE A 165 -6.00 3.13 -10.60
CA ILE A 165 -6.26 3.79 -9.32
C ILE A 165 -7.25 2.96 -8.51
N ARG A 166 -6.88 2.61 -7.29
CA ARG A 166 -7.76 1.91 -6.36
C ARG A 166 -7.83 2.65 -5.03
N VAL A 167 -9.02 2.66 -4.46
CA VAL A 167 -9.30 3.15 -3.11
C VAL A 167 -9.74 1.95 -2.26
N VAL A 168 -9.21 1.84 -1.04
CA VAL A 168 -9.45 0.75 -0.09
C VAL A 168 -9.94 1.28 1.24
#